data_3e94a0d606aac8a846519905bbc8c71f
#
_entry.id   3e94a0d606aac8a846519905bbc8c71f
#
_cell.length_a   1.000
_cell.length_b   1.000
_cell.length_c   1.000
_cell.angle_alpha   90.00
_cell.angle_beta   90.00
_cell.angle_gamma   90.00
#
_symmetry.space_group_name_H-M   'P 1'
#
loop_
_entity.id
_entity.type
_entity.pdbx_description
1 polymer ?
#
loop_
_entity_poly.entity_id
_entity_poly.type
_entity_poly.pdbx_seq_one_letter_code
_entity_poly.pdbx_strand_id
1 'polypeptide(L)'
;MYLDTHLHKLREAGIGCHIGGEFLGAFGYADDVTLLAPSKQTLQIMLDICEDFATSHCMLFSTDPDPVKSKTKCLVFSRDQDSSQISNVKLNGDHLPWVSTAKHLGNYLSSKLNFSCQIPETKTDLLCKRAILFDKVHQIQQQFGFYHPRLVVKLLSIYSTALYGSCLWQLASDEHLKLNRSWNTALKIIWDLPHPTHTRFLESLSTVPHLEAVLIGRYIGFIENLAKSKKSLLKLIFNSCSSDHSSLTGQNLAHLLLKYGKSSVKELTMDKQSIKTARVYPLQNDEVWKTNLIEEITLMKIGLLDIDFDLDNMTEILENICTE
;
A
#
# COMPACT_ATOMS: atom_id res chain seq x y z
N MET A 1 15.79 -6.11 -23.15
CA MET A 1 17.01 -5.90 -23.97
C MET A 1 17.33 -4.42 -24.18
N TYR A 2 16.48 -3.61 -24.83
CA TYR A 2 16.79 -2.16 -25.01
C TYR A 2 16.88 -1.39 -23.69
N LEU A 3 15.98 -1.64 -22.72
CA LEU A 3 15.99 -0.97 -21.45
C LEU A 3 17.29 -1.21 -20.65
N ASP A 4 17.84 -2.42 -20.68
CA ASP A 4 19.10 -2.72 -19.97
C ASP A 4 20.26 -1.91 -20.52
N THR A 5 20.34 -1.77 -21.87
CA THR A 5 21.37 -0.94 -22.53
C THR A 5 21.20 0.54 -22.14
N HIS A 6 19.97 1.02 -22.06
CA HIS A 6 19.67 2.39 -21.65
C HIS A 6 20.08 2.66 -20.20
N LEU A 7 19.68 1.78 -19.27
CA LEU A 7 20.07 1.87 -17.86
C LEU A 7 21.59 1.76 -17.67
N HIS A 8 22.26 0.97 -18.51
CA HIS A 8 23.73 0.87 -18.50
C HIS A 8 24.38 2.19 -18.89
N LYS A 9 23.93 2.86 -19.97
CA LYS A 9 24.42 4.18 -20.37
C LYS A 9 24.25 5.23 -19.27
N LEU A 10 23.09 5.26 -18.59
CA LEU A 10 22.87 6.18 -17.48
C LEU A 10 23.81 5.88 -16.30
N ARG A 11 24.07 4.60 -16.02
CA ARG A 11 25.03 4.20 -14.97
C ARG A 11 26.46 4.57 -15.34
N GLU A 12 26.89 4.34 -16.58
CA GLU A 12 28.23 4.70 -17.06
C GLU A 12 28.48 6.22 -17.04
N ALA A 13 27.45 7.01 -17.33
CA ALA A 13 27.54 8.46 -17.19
C ALA A 13 27.81 8.90 -15.75
N GLY A 14 27.48 8.07 -14.75
CA GLY A 14 27.74 8.34 -13.34
C GLY A 14 27.00 9.53 -12.77
N ILE A 15 25.97 10.02 -13.47
CA ILE A 15 25.21 11.23 -13.14
C ILE A 15 23.85 10.82 -12.57
N GLY A 16 23.53 11.30 -11.35
CA GLY A 16 22.30 10.96 -10.65
C GLY A 16 22.53 10.73 -9.17
N CYS A 17 21.54 10.18 -8.47
CA CYS A 17 21.68 9.84 -7.05
C CYS A 17 22.59 8.63 -6.83
N HIS A 18 23.34 8.66 -5.73
CA HIS A 18 24.19 7.56 -5.27
C HIS A 18 23.95 7.29 -3.79
N ILE A 19 24.17 6.05 -3.37
CA ILE A 19 24.15 5.65 -1.96
C ILE A 19 25.36 4.73 -1.70
N GLY A 20 26.22 5.10 -0.75
CA GLY A 20 27.43 4.34 -0.44
C GLY A 20 28.36 4.10 -1.65
N GLY A 21 28.40 5.02 -2.62
CA GLY A 21 29.15 4.90 -3.85
C GLY A 21 28.46 4.12 -4.98
N GLU A 22 27.32 3.45 -4.71
CA GLU A 22 26.54 2.73 -5.71
C GLU A 22 25.55 3.68 -6.41
N PHE A 23 25.42 3.54 -7.72
CA PHE A 23 24.49 4.34 -8.53
C PHE A 23 23.04 3.96 -8.26
N LEU A 24 22.23 4.94 -7.92
CA LEU A 24 20.81 4.85 -7.63
C LEU A 24 19.98 5.77 -8.55
N GLY A 25 20.59 6.34 -9.58
CA GLY A 25 20.00 7.42 -10.39
C GLY A 25 18.93 6.95 -11.37
N ALA A 26 18.87 5.64 -11.72
CA ALA A 26 17.92 5.17 -12.71
C ALA A 26 17.40 3.77 -12.39
N PHE A 27 16.08 3.58 -12.60
CA PHE A 27 15.40 2.29 -12.48
C PHE A 27 14.50 2.07 -13.70
N GLY A 28 14.38 0.81 -14.12
CA GLY A 28 13.48 0.41 -15.19
C GLY A 28 12.50 -0.68 -14.72
N TYR A 29 11.28 -0.59 -15.16
CA TYR A 29 10.27 -1.63 -14.99
C TYR A 29 9.44 -1.72 -16.28
N ALA A 30 9.61 -2.81 -17.02
CA ALA A 30 9.06 -2.98 -18.36
C ALA A 30 9.49 -1.82 -19.30
N ASP A 31 8.56 -0.95 -19.68
CA ASP A 31 8.76 0.24 -20.49
C ASP A 31 8.92 1.54 -19.66
N ASP A 32 8.63 1.48 -18.37
CA ASP A 32 8.75 2.63 -17.48
C ASP A 32 10.20 2.85 -17.02
N VAL A 33 10.69 4.08 -17.14
CA VAL A 33 12.00 4.53 -16.61
C VAL A 33 11.77 5.58 -15.54
N THR A 34 12.40 5.38 -14.38
CA THR A 34 12.40 6.34 -13.27
C THR A 34 13.80 6.89 -13.08
N LEU A 35 13.95 8.20 -13.11
CA LEU A 35 15.20 8.89 -12.86
C LEU A 35 15.19 9.55 -11.48
N LEU A 36 16.30 9.41 -10.74
CA LEU A 36 16.53 10.08 -9.47
C LEU A 36 17.78 10.97 -9.58
N ALA A 37 17.59 12.26 -9.39
CA ALA A 37 18.64 13.25 -9.48
C ALA A 37 18.67 14.16 -8.25
N PRO A 38 19.86 14.54 -7.74
CA PRO A 38 19.99 15.44 -6.60
C PRO A 38 19.72 16.90 -6.96
N SER A 39 19.71 17.25 -8.23
CA SER A 39 19.45 18.62 -8.72
C SER A 39 18.72 18.60 -10.06
N LYS A 40 18.12 19.73 -10.40
CA LYS A 40 17.48 19.95 -11.70
C LYS A 40 18.48 19.81 -12.85
N GLN A 41 19.67 20.37 -12.71
CA GLN A 41 20.71 20.33 -13.73
C GLN A 41 21.11 18.88 -14.03
N THR A 42 21.32 18.10 -12.96
CA THR A 42 21.59 16.66 -13.05
C THR A 42 20.46 15.93 -13.76
N LEU A 43 19.20 16.24 -13.40
CA LEU A 43 18.03 15.62 -14.04
C LEU A 43 17.99 15.94 -15.54
N GLN A 44 18.28 17.20 -15.95
CA GLN A 44 18.28 17.57 -17.36
C GLN A 44 19.33 16.76 -18.15
N ILE A 45 20.54 16.62 -17.63
CA ILE A 45 21.58 15.82 -18.30
C ILE A 45 21.13 14.35 -18.45
N MET A 46 20.48 13.80 -17.44
CA MET A 46 19.95 12.43 -17.52
C MET A 46 18.81 12.31 -18.55
N LEU A 47 17.97 13.33 -18.68
CA LEU A 47 16.92 13.40 -19.71
C LEU A 47 17.51 13.51 -21.11
N ASP A 48 18.56 14.28 -21.28
CA ASP A 48 19.28 14.43 -22.58
C ASP A 48 19.86 13.06 -23.01
N ILE A 49 20.44 12.29 -22.08
CA ILE A 49 20.90 10.91 -22.35
C ILE A 49 19.73 9.98 -22.75
N CYS A 50 18.56 10.15 -22.12
CA CYS A 50 17.37 9.40 -22.47
C CYS A 50 16.88 9.74 -23.89
N GLU A 51 16.86 11.03 -24.24
CA GLU A 51 16.44 11.53 -25.55
C GLU A 51 17.36 11.01 -26.66
N ASP A 52 18.67 11.11 -26.48
CA ASP A 52 19.68 10.59 -27.41
C ASP A 52 19.54 9.08 -27.60
N PHE A 53 19.31 8.34 -26.51
CA PHE A 53 19.09 6.90 -26.61
C PHE A 53 17.80 6.57 -27.37
N ALA A 54 16.69 7.22 -27.05
CA ALA A 54 15.41 7.00 -27.71
C ALA A 54 15.50 7.30 -29.21
N THR A 55 16.11 8.45 -29.57
CA THR A 55 16.32 8.88 -30.96
C THR A 55 17.14 7.86 -31.72
N SER A 56 18.26 7.36 -31.15
CA SER A 56 19.12 6.36 -31.78
C SER A 56 18.43 5.00 -32.02
N HIS A 57 17.30 4.73 -31.34
CA HIS A 57 16.53 3.50 -31.47
C HIS A 57 15.16 3.72 -32.12
N CYS A 58 14.92 4.89 -32.74
CA CYS A 58 13.63 5.27 -33.34
C CYS A 58 12.46 5.16 -32.35
N MET A 59 12.70 5.51 -31.08
CA MET A 59 11.71 5.55 -30.02
C MET A 59 11.49 6.98 -29.53
N LEU A 60 10.35 7.23 -28.90
CA LEU A 60 10.04 8.52 -28.26
C LEU A 60 9.45 8.27 -26.86
N PHE A 61 9.89 9.05 -25.89
CA PHE A 61 9.20 9.14 -24.62
C PHE A 61 7.92 9.96 -24.78
N SER A 62 6.85 9.51 -24.12
CA SER A 62 5.56 10.21 -24.17
C SER A 62 5.63 11.48 -23.33
N THR A 63 5.62 12.65 -24.00
CA THR A 63 5.57 13.97 -23.40
C THR A 63 4.27 14.68 -23.78
N ASP A 64 3.75 15.52 -22.91
CA ASP A 64 2.63 16.43 -23.16
C ASP A 64 2.78 17.62 -22.18
N PRO A 65 2.67 18.86 -22.64
CA PRO A 65 2.70 20.05 -21.77
C PRO A 65 1.58 20.05 -20.74
N ASP A 66 0.44 19.39 -21.01
CA ASP A 66 -0.67 19.25 -20.06
C ASP A 66 -0.30 18.20 -19.00
N PRO A 67 -0.20 18.59 -17.70
CA PRO A 67 0.11 17.67 -16.61
C PRO A 67 -0.86 16.48 -16.47
N VAL A 68 -2.08 16.62 -16.96
CA VAL A 68 -3.11 15.56 -16.91
C VAL A 68 -2.82 14.50 -17.96
N LYS A 69 -2.46 14.93 -19.17
CA LYS A 69 -2.22 14.06 -20.33
C LYS A 69 -0.82 13.48 -20.37
N SER A 70 0.18 14.21 -19.86
CA SER A 70 1.57 13.76 -19.85
C SER A 70 1.72 12.46 -19.07
N LYS A 71 2.33 11.45 -19.70
CA LYS A 71 2.76 10.22 -19.02
C LYS A 71 4.07 10.44 -18.27
N THR A 72 4.96 11.29 -18.79
CA THR A 72 6.23 11.67 -18.15
C THR A 72 5.99 12.87 -17.23
N LYS A 73 6.31 12.73 -15.95
CA LYS A 73 6.06 13.74 -14.90
C LYS A 73 7.26 13.87 -13.98
N CYS A 74 7.46 15.08 -13.45
CA CYS A 74 8.51 15.37 -12.49
C CYS A 74 7.93 15.64 -11.10
N LEU A 75 8.57 15.08 -10.06
CA LEU A 75 8.26 15.37 -8.66
C LEU A 75 9.52 15.92 -7.98
N VAL A 76 9.32 16.87 -7.07
CA VAL A 76 10.38 17.42 -6.22
C VAL A 76 10.12 16.99 -4.78
N PHE A 77 11.10 16.34 -4.18
CA PHE A 77 11.10 16.02 -2.75
C PHE A 77 12.05 17.00 -2.05
N SER A 78 11.52 18.08 -1.50
CA SER A 78 12.27 19.10 -0.78
C SER A 78 11.61 19.44 0.55
N ARG A 79 12.45 19.83 1.52
CA ARG A 79 11.95 20.38 2.80
C ARG A 79 11.34 21.76 2.62
N ASP A 80 11.92 22.56 1.73
CA ASP A 80 11.44 23.89 1.36
C ASP A 80 10.47 23.71 0.19
N GLN A 81 9.22 23.57 0.46
CA GLN A 81 8.15 23.07 -0.44
C GLN A 81 7.82 23.97 -1.65
N ASP A 82 8.62 24.96 -1.98
CA ASP A 82 8.32 25.85 -3.10
C ASP A 82 8.85 25.32 -4.44
N SER A 83 8.13 24.34 -5.02
CA SER A 83 8.40 23.84 -6.37
C SER A 83 8.11 24.88 -7.46
N SER A 84 7.41 25.98 -7.13
CA SER A 84 7.05 27.04 -8.08
C SER A 84 8.25 27.82 -8.61
N GLN A 85 9.38 27.80 -7.89
CA GLN A 85 10.63 28.46 -8.28
C GLN A 85 11.54 27.57 -9.15
N ILE A 86 11.20 26.29 -9.34
CA ILE A 86 12.02 25.39 -10.13
C ILE A 86 11.61 25.52 -11.60
N SER A 87 12.50 26.06 -12.42
CA SER A 87 12.27 26.14 -13.87
C SER A 87 12.14 24.73 -14.46
N ASN A 88 11.29 24.59 -15.49
CA ASN A 88 11.00 23.30 -16.11
C ASN A 88 12.25 22.65 -16.72
N VAL A 89 12.27 21.31 -16.74
CA VAL A 89 13.19 20.48 -17.53
C VAL A 89 12.53 20.13 -18.85
N LYS A 90 13.33 19.75 -19.85
CA LYS A 90 12.85 19.44 -21.21
C LYS A 90 13.14 17.99 -21.56
N LEU A 91 12.28 17.42 -22.39
CA LEU A 91 12.45 16.12 -23.03
C LEU A 91 11.75 16.16 -24.38
N ASN A 92 12.38 15.74 -25.47
CA ASN A 92 11.88 15.81 -26.84
C ASN A 92 11.46 17.26 -27.25
N GLY A 93 12.13 18.27 -26.70
CA GLY A 93 11.79 19.67 -26.91
C GLY A 93 10.63 20.20 -26.04
N ASP A 94 9.84 19.34 -25.41
CA ASP A 94 8.72 19.71 -24.55
C ASP A 94 9.15 19.99 -23.11
N HIS A 95 8.48 20.94 -22.48
CA HIS A 95 8.62 21.18 -21.04
C HIS A 95 7.87 20.14 -20.23
N LEU A 96 8.58 19.41 -19.37
CA LEU A 96 7.96 18.44 -18.49
C LEU A 96 7.24 19.12 -17.30
N PRO A 97 6.02 18.67 -16.94
CA PRO A 97 5.27 19.24 -15.83
C PRO A 97 5.84 18.80 -14.48
N TRP A 98 6.01 19.78 -13.57
CA TRP A 98 6.20 19.51 -12.15
C TRP A 98 4.84 19.26 -11.50
N VAL A 99 4.68 18.11 -10.86
CA VAL A 99 3.44 17.74 -10.21
C VAL A 99 3.66 17.42 -8.72
N SER A 100 2.65 17.67 -7.90
CA SER A 100 2.71 17.33 -6.47
C SER A 100 2.40 15.85 -6.20
N THR A 101 1.78 15.16 -7.17
CA THR A 101 1.42 13.75 -7.04
C THR A 101 1.48 13.07 -8.39
N ALA A 102 2.10 11.91 -8.47
CA ALA A 102 2.13 11.08 -9.67
C ALA A 102 1.82 9.62 -9.34
N LYS A 103 1.13 8.94 -10.25
CA LYS A 103 0.92 7.49 -10.16
C LYS A 103 2.12 6.77 -10.79
N HIS A 104 2.73 5.86 -10.04
CA HIS A 104 3.82 5.03 -10.51
C HIS A 104 3.63 3.58 -10.03
N LEU A 105 3.69 2.63 -10.96
CA LEU A 105 3.49 1.19 -10.68
C LEU A 105 2.26 0.90 -9.79
N GLY A 106 1.15 1.58 -10.04
CA GLY A 106 -0.10 1.37 -9.31
C GLY A 106 -0.22 2.03 -7.94
N ASN A 107 0.80 2.79 -7.51
CA ASN A 107 0.79 3.57 -6.26
C ASN A 107 0.89 5.06 -6.56
N TYR A 108 0.36 5.89 -5.69
CA TYR A 108 0.48 7.34 -5.79
C TYR A 108 1.66 7.82 -4.93
N LEU A 109 2.63 8.46 -5.57
CA LEU A 109 3.75 9.13 -4.93
C LEU A 109 3.41 10.60 -4.76
N SER A 110 3.61 11.14 -3.56
CA SER A 110 3.38 12.56 -3.25
C SER A 110 4.71 13.25 -2.96
N SER A 111 4.91 14.43 -3.51
CA SER A 111 6.02 15.31 -3.14
C SER A 111 5.78 16.04 -1.81
N LYS A 112 4.53 16.05 -1.32
CA LYS A 112 4.21 16.66 -0.03
C LYS A 112 4.81 15.82 1.10
N LEU A 113 5.56 16.48 1.97
CA LEU A 113 6.11 15.87 3.17
C LEU A 113 5.16 16.09 4.34
N ASN A 114 5.05 15.10 5.22
CA ASN A 114 4.34 15.26 6.47
C ASN A 114 5.15 16.17 7.40
N PHE A 115 4.53 17.23 7.93
CA PHE A 115 5.20 18.22 8.77
C PHE A 115 5.86 17.61 10.02
N SER A 116 5.26 16.59 10.60
CA SER A 116 5.76 15.99 11.85
C SER A 116 6.93 15.03 11.66
N CYS A 117 7.02 14.35 10.52
CA CYS A 117 8.00 13.27 10.31
C CYS A 117 8.82 13.41 9.03
N GLN A 118 8.55 14.43 8.22
CA GLN A 118 9.26 14.74 6.95
C GLN A 118 9.34 13.59 5.94
N ILE A 119 8.37 12.66 6.00
CA ILE A 119 8.21 11.60 4.99
C ILE A 119 7.09 11.97 4.02
N PRO A 120 7.12 11.45 2.77
CA PRO A 120 6.06 11.70 1.79
C PRO A 120 4.69 11.26 2.32
N GLU A 121 3.66 12.10 2.09
CA GLU A 121 2.30 11.77 2.46
C GLU A 121 1.78 10.56 1.68
N THR A 122 1.27 9.58 2.40
CA THR A 122 0.60 8.40 1.81
C THR A 122 -0.91 8.57 1.67
N LYS A 123 -1.44 9.73 2.05
CA LYS A 123 -2.88 10.04 2.10
C LYS A 123 -3.58 9.81 0.75
N THR A 124 -3.02 10.33 -0.35
CA THR A 124 -3.62 10.20 -1.68
C THR A 124 -3.71 8.74 -2.11
N ASP A 125 -2.64 7.97 -1.90
CA ASP A 125 -2.63 6.55 -2.22
C ASP A 125 -3.67 5.78 -1.39
N LEU A 126 -3.73 6.01 -0.08
CA LEU A 126 -4.70 5.37 0.82
C LEU A 126 -6.16 5.73 0.46
N LEU A 127 -6.45 6.97 0.07
CA LEU A 127 -7.77 7.36 -0.41
C LEU A 127 -8.17 6.60 -1.68
N CYS A 128 -7.26 6.49 -2.66
CA CYS A 128 -7.48 5.71 -3.87
C CYS A 128 -7.67 4.22 -3.56
N LYS A 129 -6.88 3.65 -2.65
CA LYS A 129 -7.02 2.24 -2.24
C LYS A 129 -8.34 1.97 -1.53
N ARG A 130 -8.84 2.92 -0.73
CA ARG A 130 -10.19 2.82 -0.14
C ARG A 130 -11.29 2.81 -1.20
N ALA A 131 -11.19 3.66 -2.22
CA ALA A 131 -12.14 3.66 -3.33
C ALA A 131 -12.11 2.32 -4.09
N ILE A 132 -10.91 1.81 -4.40
CA ILE A 132 -10.72 0.50 -5.03
C ILE A 132 -11.31 -0.62 -4.17
N LEU A 133 -11.19 -0.56 -2.84
CA LEU A 133 -11.76 -1.57 -1.95
C LEU A 133 -13.27 -1.64 -2.12
N PHE A 134 -13.98 -0.52 -2.06
CA PHE A 134 -15.44 -0.50 -2.20
C PHE A 134 -15.89 -0.88 -3.61
N ASP A 135 -15.20 -0.42 -4.65
CA ASP A 135 -15.45 -0.84 -6.03
C ASP A 135 -15.38 -2.38 -6.16
N LYS A 136 -14.33 -2.99 -5.60
CA LYS A 136 -14.16 -4.46 -5.61
C LYS A 136 -15.22 -5.20 -4.78
N VAL A 137 -15.62 -4.66 -3.63
CA VAL A 137 -16.72 -5.23 -2.85
C VAL A 137 -17.99 -5.28 -3.69
N HIS A 138 -18.37 -4.17 -4.32
CA HIS A 138 -19.57 -4.11 -5.13
C HIS A 138 -19.50 -5.03 -6.37
N GLN A 139 -18.37 -5.06 -7.07
CA GLN A 139 -18.15 -5.95 -8.22
C GLN A 139 -18.29 -7.43 -7.81
N ILE A 140 -17.65 -7.83 -6.71
CA ILE A 140 -17.70 -9.21 -6.24
C ILE A 140 -19.11 -9.55 -5.75
N GLN A 141 -19.78 -8.65 -5.04
CA GLN A 141 -21.16 -8.88 -4.61
C GLN A 141 -22.15 -9.00 -5.77
N GLN A 142 -22.04 -8.18 -6.81
CA GLN A 142 -22.88 -8.30 -8.00
C GLN A 142 -22.73 -9.66 -8.70
N GLN A 143 -21.52 -10.21 -8.71
CA GLN A 143 -21.23 -11.47 -9.39
C GLN A 143 -21.40 -12.70 -8.52
N PHE A 144 -21.11 -12.59 -7.23
CA PHE A 144 -21.00 -13.72 -6.31
C PHE A 144 -21.77 -13.53 -4.99
N GLY A 145 -22.59 -12.48 -4.86
CA GLY A 145 -23.30 -12.16 -3.62
C GLY A 145 -24.34 -13.21 -3.17
N PHE A 146 -24.71 -14.13 -4.07
CA PHE A 146 -25.59 -15.27 -3.77
C PHE A 146 -24.85 -16.47 -3.16
N TYR A 147 -23.52 -16.42 -3.09
CA TYR A 147 -22.72 -17.43 -2.40
C TYR A 147 -22.55 -17.09 -0.92
N HIS A 148 -22.11 -18.09 -0.17
CA HIS A 148 -21.82 -17.91 1.25
C HIS A 148 -20.83 -16.74 1.49
N PRO A 149 -21.11 -15.80 2.43
CA PRO A 149 -20.30 -14.59 2.64
C PRO A 149 -18.79 -14.85 2.86
N ARG A 150 -18.41 -15.95 3.51
CA ARG A 150 -16.99 -16.34 3.66
C ARG A 150 -16.28 -16.52 2.33
N LEU A 151 -16.96 -17.10 1.33
CA LEU A 151 -16.39 -17.23 -0.01
C LEU A 151 -16.18 -15.86 -0.65
N VAL A 152 -17.17 -14.96 -0.52
CA VAL A 152 -17.11 -13.59 -1.03
C VAL A 152 -15.96 -12.82 -0.36
N VAL A 153 -15.78 -12.95 0.95
CA VAL A 153 -14.64 -12.35 1.68
C VAL A 153 -13.31 -12.94 1.21
N LYS A 154 -13.24 -14.25 1.00
CA LYS A 154 -12.04 -14.90 0.46
C LYS A 154 -11.70 -14.39 -0.95
N LEU A 155 -12.70 -14.25 -1.81
CA LEU A 155 -12.53 -13.65 -3.14
C LEU A 155 -12.03 -12.20 -3.02
N LEU A 156 -12.62 -11.39 -2.15
CA LEU A 156 -12.15 -10.02 -1.88
C LEU A 156 -10.68 -10.01 -1.44
N SER A 157 -10.28 -10.90 -0.56
CA SER A 157 -8.91 -10.99 -0.05
C SER A 157 -7.89 -11.36 -1.13
N ILE A 158 -8.29 -12.17 -2.11
CA ILE A 158 -7.42 -12.63 -3.21
C ILE A 158 -7.38 -11.62 -4.35
N TYR A 159 -8.54 -11.13 -4.78
CA TYR A 159 -8.66 -10.32 -6.00
C TYR A 159 -8.62 -8.81 -5.75
N SER A 160 -8.74 -8.36 -4.50
CA SER A 160 -8.64 -6.94 -4.22
C SER A 160 -7.20 -6.46 -4.29
N THR A 161 -6.95 -5.50 -5.19
CA THR A 161 -5.67 -4.78 -5.28
C THR A 161 -5.58 -3.61 -4.29
N ALA A 162 -6.60 -3.42 -3.44
CA ALA A 162 -6.64 -2.32 -2.47
C ALA A 162 -5.46 -2.32 -1.48
N LEU A 163 -4.87 -3.49 -1.21
CA LEU A 163 -3.71 -3.62 -0.34
C LEU A 163 -2.38 -3.68 -1.09
N TYR A 164 -2.40 -3.49 -2.41
CA TYR A 164 -1.15 -3.41 -3.20
C TYR A 164 -0.37 -2.16 -2.81
N GLY A 165 0.94 -2.30 -2.63
CA GLY A 165 1.82 -1.20 -2.20
C GLY A 165 1.75 -0.86 -0.72
N SER A 166 1.02 -1.64 0.09
CA SER A 166 0.88 -1.38 1.54
C SER A 166 2.20 -1.32 2.31
N CYS A 167 3.27 -1.88 1.78
CA CYS A 167 4.61 -1.78 2.36
C CYS A 167 5.20 -0.35 2.30
N LEU A 168 4.61 0.53 1.48
CA LEU A 168 5.00 1.93 1.31
C LEU A 168 4.19 2.88 2.21
N TRP A 169 3.30 2.36 3.06
CA TRP A 169 2.46 3.19 3.93
C TRP A 169 3.08 3.39 5.31
N GLN A 170 2.79 4.54 5.90
CA GLN A 170 3.12 4.80 7.30
C GLN A 170 2.13 4.04 8.21
N LEU A 171 2.62 3.01 8.91
CA LEU A 171 1.78 2.11 9.71
C LEU A 171 1.09 2.81 10.89
N ALA A 172 1.70 3.85 11.46
CA ALA A 172 1.17 4.60 12.59
C ALA A 172 0.32 5.82 12.19
N SER A 173 -0.13 5.92 10.91
CA SER A 173 -0.89 7.07 10.44
C SER A 173 -2.39 6.97 10.72
N ASP A 174 -3.06 8.11 10.89
CA ASP A 174 -4.53 8.19 11.00
C ASP A 174 -5.23 7.68 9.74
N GLU A 175 -4.63 7.85 8.58
CA GLU A 175 -5.17 7.35 7.31
C GLU A 175 -5.21 5.81 7.27
N HIS A 176 -4.25 5.16 7.92
CA HIS A 176 -4.25 3.72 8.10
C HIS A 176 -5.43 3.24 8.95
N LEU A 177 -5.77 3.98 10.02
CA LEU A 177 -6.98 3.70 10.82
C LEU A 177 -8.26 3.87 10.01
N LYS A 178 -8.33 4.85 9.11
CA LYS A 178 -9.47 5.04 8.19
C LYS A 178 -9.61 3.89 7.21
N LEU A 179 -8.51 3.34 6.70
CA LEU A 179 -8.55 2.15 5.85
C LEU A 179 -9.10 0.93 6.61
N ASN A 180 -8.69 0.75 7.86
CA ASN A 180 -9.21 -0.33 8.71
C ASN A 180 -10.72 -0.22 8.94
N ARG A 181 -11.23 0.99 9.19
CA ARG A 181 -12.68 1.24 9.27
C ARG A 181 -13.39 0.90 7.96
N SER A 182 -12.79 1.25 6.82
CA SER A 182 -13.35 0.92 5.50
C SER A 182 -13.37 -0.59 5.23
N TRP A 183 -12.34 -1.31 5.67
CA TRP A 183 -12.30 -2.77 5.60
C TRP A 183 -13.45 -3.40 6.41
N ASN A 184 -13.63 -2.96 7.65
CA ASN A 184 -14.74 -3.43 8.49
C ASN A 184 -16.11 -3.11 7.88
N THR A 185 -16.27 -1.94 7.26
CA THR A 185 -17.48 -1.59 6.51
C THR A 185 -17.68 -2.53 5.31
N ALA A 186 -16.62 -2.86 4.57
CA ALA A 186 -16.67 -3.81 3.47
C ALA A 186 -17.14 -5.21 3.93
N LEU A 187 -16.64 -5.68 5.07
CA LEU A 187 -17.08 -6.95 5.66
C LEU A 187 -18.56 -6.89 6.06
N LYS A 188 -19.01 -5.80 6.67
CA LYS A 188 -20.44 -5.62 7.00
C LYS A 188 -21.34 -5.68 5.77
N ILE A 189 -20.93 -5.02 4.68
CA ILE A 189 -21.65 -5.06 3.42
C ILE A 189 -21.75 -6.50 2.89
N ILE A 190 -20.66 -7.27 2.93
CA ILE A 190 -20.66 -8.67 2.46
C ILE A 190 -21.55 -9.57 3.30
N TRP A 191 -21.58 -9.35 4.59
CA TRP A 191 -22.40 -10.12 5.54
C TRP A 191 -23.82 -9.58 5.70
N ASP A 192 -24.18 -8.53 4.96
CA ASP A 192 -25.47 -7.81 5.07
C ASP A 192 -25.80 -7.40 6.53
N LEU A 193 -24.77 -6.94 7.24
CA LEU A 193 -24.89 -6.53 8.63
C LEU A 193 -25.20 -5.04 8.76
N PRO A 194 -26.04 -4.63 9.71
CA PRO A 194 -26.29 -3.23 10.02
C PRO A 194 -25.00 -2.46 10.31
N HIS A 195 -24.96 -1.17 9.90
CA HIS A 195 -23.78 -0.33 10.11
C HIS A 195 -23.31 -0.25 11.58
N PRO A 196 -24.20 -0.19 12.60
CA PRO A 196 -23.79 -0.12 14.00
C PRO A 196 -23.25 -1.44 14.58
N THR A 197 -23.32 -2.58 13.87
CA THR A 197 -22.79 -3.87 14.34
C THR A 197 -21.35 -3.74 14.83
N HIS A 198 -21.04 -4.34 15.98
CA HIS A 198 -19.69 -4.35 16.54
C HIS A 198 -18.68 -5.04 15.61
N THR A 199 -17.52 -4.41 15.41
CA THR A 199 -16.50 -4.89 14.49
C THR A 199 -15.73 -6.10 15.02
N ARG A 200 -15.75 -6.35 16.33
CA ARG A 200 -15.02 -7.47 16.97
C ARG A 200 -15.42 -8.86 16.47
N PHE A 201 -16.66 -9.01 15.96
CA PHE A 201 -17.16 -10.29 15.47
C PHE A 201 -16.84 -10.55 14.00
N LEU A 202 -16.53 -9.50 13.22
CA LEU A 202 -16.37 -9.60 11.78
C LEU A 202 -15.21 -10.53 11.37
N GLU A 203 -14.14 -10.53 12.14
CA GLU A 203 -12.95 -11.35 11.87
C GLU A 203 -13.27 -12.84 12.00
N SER A 204 -14.00 -13.20 13.06
CA SER A 204 -14.40 -14.58 13.33
C SER A 204 -15.45 -15.06 12.34
N LEU A 205 -16.49 -14.27 12.08
CA LEU A 205 -17.48 -14.56 11.05
C LEU A 205 -16.83 -14.79 9.68
N SER A 206 -15.89 -13.93 9.33
CA SER A 206 -15.26 -13.94 8.01
C SER A 206 -14.09 -14.90 7.91
N THR A 207 -13.61 -15.47 9.01
CA THR A 207 -12.40 -16.31 9.09
C THR A 207 -11.15 -15.64 8.48
N VAL A 208 -11.10 -14.31 8.59
CA VAL A 208 -9.94 -13.52 8.09
C VAL A 208 -9.27 -12.80 9.25
N PRO A 209 -7.93 -12.65 9.19
CA PRO A 209 -7.22 -11.88 10.19
C PRO A 209 -7.62 -10.40 10.15
N HIS A 210 -7.46 -9.73 11.27
CA HIS A 210 -7.58 -8.27 11.33
C HIS A 210 -6.72 -7.60 10.26
N LEU A 211 -7.26 -6.58 9.57
CA LEU A 211 -6.54 -5.92 8.47
C LEU A 211 -5.15 -5.43 8.91
N GLU A 212 -5.03 -4.88 10.10
CA GLU A 212 -3.74 -4.43 10.64
C GLU A 212 -2.72 -5.58 10.71
N ALA A 213 -3.13 -6.79 11.15
CA ALA A 213 -2.25 -7.96 11.18
C ALA A 213 -1.81 -8.38 9.77
N VAL A 214 -2.71 -8.29 8.79
CA VAL A 214 -2.39 -8.54 7.36
C VAL A 214 -1.35 -7.55 6.86
N LEU A 215 -1.55 -6.25 7.13
CA LEU A 215 -0.65 -5.19 6.66
C LEU A 215 0.73 -5.28 7.32
N ILE A 216 0.77 -5.49 8.63
CA ILE A 216 2.01 -5.71 9.37
C ILE A 216 2.73 -6.97 8.86
N GLY A 217 2.01 -8.06 8.65
CA GLY A 217 2.58 -9.29 8.10
C GLY A 217 3.17 -9.11 6.70
N ARG A 218 2.54 -8.30 5.84
CA ARG A 218 3.07 -7.92 4.51
C ARG A 218 4.33 -7.08 4.65
N TYR A 219 4.31 -6.08 5.55
CA TYR A 219 5.46 -5.22 5.80
C TYR A 219 6.66 -6.02 6.34
N ILE A 220 6.46 -6.87 7.33
CA ILE A 220 7.53 -7.74 7.87
C ILE A 220 8.08 -8.64 6.76
N GLY A 221 7.22 -9.21 5.89
CA GLY A 221 7.66 -10.00 4.75
C GLY A 221 8.49 -9.21 3.75
N PHE A 222 8.13 -7.96 3.49
CA PHE A 222 8.90 -7.05 2.64
C PHE A 222 10.29 -6.78 3.24
N ILE A 223 10.37 -6.42 4.51
CA ILE A 223 11.63 -6.19 5.24
C ILE A 223 12.52 -7.45 5.25
N GLU A 224 11.92 -8.61 5.49
CA GLU A 224 12.62 -9.89 5.45
C GLU A 224 13.26 -10.15 4.08
N ASN A 225 12.52 -9.91 3.01
CA ASN A 225 13.01 -10.06 1.64
C ASN A 225 14.15 -9.08 1.32
N LEU A 226 14.06 -7.83 1.78
CA LEU A 226 15.14 -6.84 1.62
C LEU A 226 16.39 -7.26 2.39
N ALA A 227 16.24 -7.68 3.66
CA ALA A 227 17.37 -8.11 4.50
C ALA A 227 18.07 -9.34 3.94
N LYS A 228 17.32 -10.29 3.35
CA LYS A 228 17.85 -11.51 2.72
C LYS A 228 18.28 -11.32 1.27
N SER A 229 18.08 -10.16 0.67
CA SER A 229 18.41 -9.92 -0.74
C SER A 229 19.89 -10.20 -1.02
N LYS A 230 20.16 -10.88 -2.14
CA LYS A 230 21.53 -11.08 -2.64
C LYS A 230 22.09 -9.86 -3.35
N LYS A 231 21.23 -8.88 -3.71
CA LYS A 231 21.64 -7.65 -4.40
C LYS A 231 22.24 -6.68 -3.38
N SER A 232 23.52 -6.31 -3.56
CA SER A 232 24.24 -5.39 -2.67
C SER A 232 23.55 -4.06 -2.49
N LEU A 233 23.03 -3.48 -3.56
CA LEU A 233 22.31 -2.20 -3.55
C LEU A 233 21.06 -2.24 -2.68
N LEU A 234 20.25 -3.32 -2.76
CA LEU A 234 19.04 -3.42 -1.92
C LEU A 234 19.36 -3.56 -0.44
N LYS A 235 20.44 -4.28 -0.09
CA LYS A 235 20.92 -4.34 1.30
C LYS A 235 21.42 -2.97 1.79
N LEU A 236 22.13 -2.25 0.94
CA LEU A 236 22.66 -0.93 1.27
C LEU A 236 21.51 0.06 1.53
N ILE A 237 20.50 0.09 0.64
CA ILE A 237 19.30 0.91 0.81
C ILE A 237 18.59 0.51 2.12
N PHE A 238 18.37 -0.78 2.34
CA PHE A 238 17.71 -1.26 3.55
C PHE A 238 18.45 -0.84 4.82
N ASN A 239 19.77 -1.04 4.88
CA ASN A 239 20.57 -0.67 6.03
C ASN A 239 20.55 0.85 6.30
N SER A 240 20.67 1.66 5.25
CA SER A 240 20.59 3.11 5.38
C SER A 240 19.20 3.56 5.86
N CYS A 241 18.13 3.04 5.27
CA CYS A 241 16.78 3.45 5.63
C CYS A 241 16.32 2.89 7.00
N SER A 242 16.77 1.69 7.40
CA SER A 242 16.37 1.08 8.67
C SER A 242 17.00 1.75 9.88
N SER A 243 18.20 2.31 9.73
CA SER A 243 18.90 3.06 10.79
C SER A 243 18.53 4.54 10.83
N ASP A 244 17.89 5.06 9.80
CA ASP A 244 17.46 6.46 9.74
C ASP A 244 16.02 6.63 10.21
N HIS A 245 15.84 7.18 11.42
CA HIS A 245 14.53 7.47 12.00
C HIS A 245 13.75 8.56 11.25
N SER A 246 14.36 9.29 10.32
CA SER A 246 13.65 10.22 9.43
C SER A 246 13.06 9.51 8.21
N SER A 247 13.49 8.28 7.92
CA SER A 247 12.94 7.47 6.83
C SER A 247 11.63 6.79 7.21
N LEU A 248 10.77 6.53 6.22
CA LEU A 248 9.55 5.75 6.41
C LEU A 248 9.84 4.35 6.97
N THR A 249 10.87 3.70 6.45
CA THR A 249 11.28 2.35 6.89
C THR A 249 11.74 2.36 8.34
N GLY A 250 12.58 3.30 8.73
CA GLY A 250 13.05 3.44 10.11
C GLY A 250 11.92 3.73 11.09
N GLN A 251 10.98 4.61 10.73
CA GLN A 251 9.80 4.92 11.56
C GLN A 251 8.88 3.71 11.73
N ASN A 252 8.56 3.00 10.63
CA ASN A 252 7.74 1.81 10.71
C ASN A 252 8.41 0.69 11.51
N LEU A 253 9.72 0.50 11.37
CA LEU A 253 10.47 -0.48 12.15
C LEU A 253 10.47 -0.11 13.63
N ALA A 254 10.78 1.13 13.99
CA ALA A 254 10.75 1.60 15.37
C ALA A 254 9.36 1.40 15.99
N HIS A 255 8.31 1.75 15.27
CA HIS A 255 6.92 1.53 15.70
C HIS A 255 6.63 0.04 15.98
N LEU A 256 7.02 -0.87 15.07
CA LEU A 256 6.77 -2.30 15.22
C LEU A 256 7.61 -2.93 16.35
N LEU A 257 8.88 -2.56 16.45
CA LEU A 257 9.75 -3.04 17.52
C LEU A 257 9.19 -2.66 18.89
N LEU A 258 8.77 -1.40 19.05
CA LEU A 258 8.13 -0.93 20.27
C LEU A 258 6.82 -1.64 20.56
N LYS A 259 5.95 -1.76 19.54
CA LYS A 259 4.62 -2.38 19.66
C LYS A 259 4.69 -3.84 20.11
N TYR A 260 5.67 -4.60 19.61
CA TYR A 260 5.82 -6.03 19.91
C TYR A 260 6.91 -6.33 20.96
N GLY A 261 7.52 -5.32 21.55
CA GLY A 261 8.58 -5.49 22.57
C GLY A 261 9.80 -6.24 22.03
N LYS A 262 10.18 -5.98 20.75
CA LYS A 262 11.32 -6.63 20.10
C LYS A 262 12.51 -5.68 20.06
N SER A 263 13.72 -6.25 20.15
CA SER A 263 14.98 -5.49 20.12
C SER A 263 15.60 -5.41 18.72
N SER A 264 15.20 -6.30 17.80
CA SER A 264 15.80 -6.38 16.48
C SER A 264 14.82 -6.81 15.37
N VAL A 265 15.17 -6.45 14.13
CA VAL A 265 14.43 -6.90 12.93
C VAL A 265 14.41 -8.42 12.83
N LYS A 266 15.50 -9.09 13.25
CA LYS A 266 15.59 -10.56 13.23
C LYS A 266 14.55 -11.20 14.15
N GLU A 267 14.40 -10.68 15.38
CA GLU A 267 13.36 -11.15 16.31
C GLU A 267 11.97 -10.91 15.77
N LEU A 268 11.71 -9.71 15.18
CA LEU A 268 10.44 -9.37 14.58
C LEU A 268 10.08 -10.33 13.43
N THR A 269 11.05 -10.72 12.60
CA THR A 269 10.83 -11.64 11.47
C THR A 269 10.62 -13.09 11.92
N MET A 270 11.27 -13.54 13.00
CA MET A 270 11.05 -14.86 13.59
C MET A 270 9.63 -15.01 14.14
N ASP A 271 9.09 -13.97 14.74
CA ASP A 271 7.74 -13.98 15.32
C ASP A 271 6.62 -13.61 14.32
N LYS A 272 6.94 -13.50 13.04
CA LYS A 272 6.02 -13.09 11.99
C LYS A 272 4.70 -13.91 11.98
N GLN A 273 4.78 -15.22 12.23
CA GLN A 273 3.58 -16.05 12.25
C GLN A 273 2.72 -15.74 13.47
N SER A 274 3.31 -15.63 14.65
CA SER A 274 2.62 -15.25 15.88
C SER A 274 1.97 -13.86 15.76
N ILE A 275 2.66 -12.90 15.12
CA ILE A 275 2.13 -11.56 14.85
C ILE A 275 0.92 -11.61 13.92
N LYS A 276 0.94 -12.45 12.88
CA LYS A 276 -0.19 -12.62 11.96
C LYS A 276 -1.42 -13.24 12.63
N THR A 277 -1.20 -14.14 13.58
CA THR A 277 -2.26 -14.89 14.28
C THR A 277 -2.69 -14.23 15.60
N ALA A 278 -1.91 -13.30 16.15
CA ALA A 278 -2.08 -12.72 17.48
C ALA A 278 -3.43 -11.99 17.72
N ARG A 279 -4.24 -11.80 16.69
CA ARG A 279 -5.57 -11.19 16.79
C ARG A 279 -6.67 -12.01 16.14
N VAL A 280 -6.43 -13.24 15.76
CA VAL A 280 -7.54 -14.17 15.56
C VAL A 280 -8.01 -14.51 16.97
N TYR A 281 -9.07 -13.85 17.42
CA TYR A 281 -9.68 -14.19 18.70
C TYR A 281 -9.97 -15.69 18.70
N PRO A 282 -9.51 -16.44 19.69
CA PRO A 282 -9.91 -17.83 19.85
C PRO A 282 -11.38 -17.84 20.28
N LEU A 283 -12.27 -17.75 19.30
CA LEU A 283 -13.73 -17.85 19.53
C LEU A 283 -14.19 -19.30 19.55
N GLN A 284 -13.24 -20.25 19.62
CA GLN A 284 -13.55 -21.65 19.41
C GLN A 284 -14.39 -22.31 20.48
N ASN A 285 -14.65 -21.71 21.66
CA ASN A 285 -15.47 -22.39 22.71
C ASN A 285 -16.26 -21.44 23.60
N ASP A 286 -16.54 -20.22 23.20
CA ASP A 286 -17.30 -19.32 24.07
C ASP A 286 -18.76 -19.16 23.57
N GLU A 287 -19.67 -19.92 24.09
CA GLU A 287 -21.10 -19.80 23.78
C GLU A 287 -21.69 -18.43 24.15
N VAL A 288 -21.06 -17.73 25.09
CA VAL A 288 -21.49 -16.39 25.52
C VAL A 288 -21.36 -15.37 24.36
N TRP A 289 -20.34 -15.44 23.52
CA TRP A 289 -20.23 -14.49 22.40
C TRP A 289 -21.27 -14.74 21.29
N LYS A 290 -21.69 -16.04 21.10
CA LYS A 290 -22.74 -16.37 20.14
C LYS A 290 -24.05 -15.77 20.59
N THR A 291 -24.41 -16.01 21.85
CA THR A 291 -25.62 -15.48 22.46
C THR A 291 -25.64 -13.96 22.40
N ASN A 292 -24.52 -13.30 22.76
CA ASN A 292 -24.39 -11.84 22.68
C ASN A 292 -24.52 -11.33 21.26
N LEU A 293 -23.95 -12.03 20.25
CA LEU A 293 -24.05 -11.63 18.84
C LEU A 293 -25.50 -11.78 18.34
N ILE A 294 -26.15 -12.90 18.65
CA ILE A 294 -27.55 -13.14 18.29
C ILE A 294 -28.47 -12.11 18.94
N GLU A 295 -28.28 -11.83 20.24
CA GLU A 295 -29.01 -10.79 20.95
C GLU A 295 -28.80 -9.41 20.33
N GLU A 296 -27.54 -9.04 20.01
CA GLU A 296 -27.24 -7.76 19.41
C GLU A 296 -27.85 -7.61 17.99
N ILE A 297 -27.79 -8.65 17.17
CA ILE A 297 -28.44 -8.67 15.85
C ILE A 297 -29.97 -8.61 16.01
N THR A 298 -30.55 -9.33 16.97
CA THR A 298 -31.99 -9.31 17.24
C THR A 298 -32.46 -7.95 17.72
N LEU A 299 -31.74 -7.31 18.64
CA LEU A 299 -32.06 -5.96 19.13
C LEU A 299 -31.97 -4.90 18.01
N MET A 300 -31.00 -5.04 17.10
CA MET A 300 -30.89 -4.17 15.93
C MET A 300 -32.05 -4.37 14.95
N LYS A 301 -32.55 -5.58 14.77
CA LYS A 301 -33.73 -5.87 13.95
C LYS A 301 -35.02 -5.23 14.49
N ILE A 302 -35.19 -5.29 15.79
CA ILE A 302 -36.35 -4.67 16.44
C ILE A 302 -36.36 -3.14 16.24
N GLY A 303 -35.16 -2.52 16.08
CA GLY A 303 -35.02 -1.11 15.81
C GLY A 303 -35.09 -0.71 14.33
N LEU A 304 -35.02 -1.66 13.40
CA LEU A 304 -34.99 -1.44 11.94
C LEU A 304 -36.12 -2.26 11.29
N LEU A 305 -37.34 -1.74 11.33
CA LEU A 305 -38.60 -2.44 11.01
C LEU A 305 -38.79 -2.90 9.54
N ASP A 306 -37.78 -2.90 8.66
CA ASP A 306 -37.96 -3.20 7.22
C ASP A 306 -36.86 -4.07 6.55
N ILE A 307 -36.05 -4.79 7.31
CA ILE A 307 -35.04 -5.68 6.69
C ILE A 307 -35.40 -7.13 7.04
N ASP A 308 -35.79 -7.88 6.02
CA ASP A 308 -36.02 -9.34 6.10
C ASP A 308 -34.68 -10.05 6.29
N PHE A 309 -34.31 -10.25 7.54
CA PHE A 309 -33.06 -10.89 7.94
C PHE A 309 -33.38 -12.33 8.34
N ASP A 310 -32.87 -13.30 7.61
CA ASP A 310 -33.08 -14.72 7.93
C ASP A 310 -32.24 -15.14 9.15
N LEU A 311 -32.88 -15.11 10.32
CA LEU A 311 -32.26 -15.46 11.60
C LEU A 311 -31.90 -16.96 11.66
N ASP A 312 -32.66 -17.80 10.98
CA ASP A 312 -32.46 -19.25 10.99
C ASP A 312 -31.19 -19.60 10.23
N ASN A 313 -30.97 -18.91 9.10
CA ASN A 313 -29.74 -19.03 8.32
C ASN A 313 -28.50 -18.54 9.09
N MET A 314 -28.62 -17.45 9.86
CA MET A 314 -27.51 -16.96 10.71
C MET A 314 -27.21 -17.90 11.87
N THR A 315 -28.20 -18.52 12.45
CA THR A 315 -28.01 -19.50 13.52
C THR A 315 -27.33 -20.75 12.98
N GLU A 316 -27.75 -21.26 11.83
CA GLU A 316 -27.12 -22.40 11.17
C GLU A 316 -25.67 -22.09 10.75
N ILE A 317 -25.39 -20.87 10.25
CA ILE A 317 -24.03 -20.42 9.94
C ILE A 317 -23.16 -20.35 11.21
N LEU A 318 -23.69 -19.84 12.32
CA LEU A 318 -22.97 -19.76 13.59
C LEU A 318 -22.73 -21.13 14.20
N GLU A 319 -23.68 -22.06 14.09
CA GLU A 319 -23.51 -23.45 14.52
C GLU A 319 -22.46 -24.18 13.70
N ASN A 320 -22.45 -24.02 12.37
CA ASN A 320 -21.45 -24.61 11.49
C ASN A 320 -20.04 -24.04 11.70
N ILE A 321 -19.92 -22.77 12.11
CA ILE A 321 -18.63 -22.13 12.46
C ILE A 321 -18.00 -22.79 13.70
N CYS A 322 -18.79 -23.35 14.59
CA CYS A 322 -18.34 -23.89 15.87
C CYS A 322 -18.08 -25.39 15.85
N THR A 323 -18.47 -26.08 14.77
CA THR A 323 -18.25 -27.52 14.59
C THR A 323 -17.02 -27.84 13.74
N GLU A 324 -16.42 -26.86 13.07
CA GLU A 324 -15.10 -26.92 12.40
C GLU A 324 -13.99 -26.29 13.28
#